data_73bc5cc70341f803ff62077bcbd8ec0e
#
_entry.id   73bc5cc70341f803ff62077bcbd8ec0e
#
_cell.length_a   1.000
_cell.length_b   1.000
_cell.length_c   1.000
_cell.angle_alpha   90.00
_cell.angle_beta   90.00
_cell.angle_gamma   90.00
#
_symmetry.space_group_name_H-M   'P 1'
#
loop_
_entity.id
_entity.type
_entity.pdbx_description
1 polymer ?
#
loop_
_entity_poly.entity_id
_entity_poly.type
_entity_poly.pdbx_seq_one_letter_code
_entity_poly.pdbx_strand_id
1 'polypeptide(L)'
;MPVSRRTTFRIVAIAFGILLVVIAELACRMIGLGVAADTDDPFVGFESVVPLFVADEPGDMMRIAEGRLRFFAAESFPVQKAPGTFRIFCLGGSTVQGRPFSIETSFTTWLQQDLAAADPNRNWEVINCGGVSYASYRLVPILQECLNYEPDLIIMCTGHNEFLEDRTYSGIKQPGSLQRVAGHSRLFTMMRSALLPDRNARDRYLLSEDVEARLDFNDGLQYYSRDDAWHEQVVEHFGSNLRRMATACDTANVPLMFMLPPSNLADSPPFKTQPNEGTADQVRTEIAAARKLYATNLSGAIQHLKAAVSLDPRNAANQFELGRTYESAGQTEKARAAFIKARDEDICPLRMTTSLAKKMRQVVSETELPFVDLQAFFDNQSAKSISGNGILVDHIHPSFRGHQLIADELVRSFKEQGYVDPADGWQKHSDEAHRAYFKTLDNLYFLRGQRTLENLKRWARGRGHNLPDRAVPANGKAPD
;
A
#
# COMPACT_ATOMS: atom_id res chain seq x y z
N MET A 1 15.39 -4.61 59.26
CA MET A 1 16.72 -3.99 59.36
C MET A 1 16.58 -2.55 58.83
N PRO A 2 17.02 -1.51 59.60
CA PRO A 2 16.93 -0.15 59.07
C PRO A 2 17.91 0.06 57.95
N VAL A 3 17.42 0.63 56.86
CA VAL A 3 18.21 1.00 55.66
C VAL A 3 19.27 2.00 56.09
N SER A 4 20.55 1.80 55.70
CA SER A 4 21.63 2.67 56.12
C SER A 4 21.41 4.08 55.48
N ARG A 5 21.78 5.17 56.20
CA ARG A 5 21.70 6.55 55.72
C ARG A 5 22.40 6.73 54.33
N ARG A 6 23.48 5.97 54.09
CA ARG A 6 24.17 5.99 52.77
C ARG A 6 23.32 5.37 51.66
N THR A 7 22.57 4.30 51.97
CA THR A 7 21.66 3.67 50.98
C THR A 7 20.47 4.57 50.68
N THR A 8 19.90 5.19 51.68
CA THR A 8 18.79 6.16 51.53
C THR A 8 19.25 7.35 50.68
N PHE A 9 20.44 7.92 50.93
CA PHE A 9 20.98 9.04 50.15
C PHE A 9 21.18 8.65 48.68
N ARG A 10 21.73 7.44 48.40
CA ARG A 10 21.89 6.93 47.04
C ARG A 10 20.55 6.76 46.32
N ILE A 11 19.53 6.24 46.98
CA ILE A 11 18.20 6.08 46.40
C ILE A 11 17.59 7.45 46.07
N VAL A 12 17.70 8.41 46.98
CA VAL A 12 17.20 9.78 46.74
C VAL A 12 17.96 10.47 45.62
N ALA A 13 19.29 10.32 45.54
CA ALA A 13 20.08 10.92 44.46
C ALA A 13 19.71 10.30 43.09
N ILE A 14 19.49 8.98 43.03
CA ILE A 14 19.05 8.33 41.79
C ILE A 14 17.65 8.78 41.40
N ALA A 15 16.71 8.83 42.36
CA ALA A 15 15.33 9.30 42.11
C ALA A 15 15.30 10.75 41.63
N PHE A 16 16.15 11.60 42.20
CA PHE A 16 16.29 13.00 41.78
C PHE A 16 16.87 13.11 40.37
N GLY A 17 17.89 12.29 40.02
CA GLY A 17 18.43 12.22 38.66
C GLY A 17 17.39 11.78 37.63
N ILE A 18 16.60 10.74 37.95
CA ILE A 18 15.50 10.29 37.08
C ILE A 18 14.44 11.39 36.91
N LEU A 19 14.07 12.08 37.99
CA LEU A 19 13.12 13.20 37.95
C LEU A 19 13.59 14.31 37.03
N LEU A 20 14.87 14.68 37.07
CA LEU A 20 15.44 15.70 36.17
C LEU A 20 15.36 15.26 34.68
N VAL A 21 15.64 13.98 34.39
CA VAL A 21 15.52 13.43 33.03
C VAL A 21 14.08 13.48 32.55
N VAL A 22 13.10 13.11 33.41
CA VAL A 22 11.68 13.17 33.08
C VAL A 22 11.23 14.61 32.83
N ILE A 23 11.67 15.57 33.67
CA ILE A 23 11.34 16.99 33.47
C ILE A 23 11.94 17.51 32.15
N ALA A 24 13.19 17.15 31.83
CA ALA A 24 13.83 17.53 30.57
C ALA A 24 13.11 16.92 29.35
N GLU A 25 12.70 15.65 29.44
CA GLU A 25 11.91 14.98 28.39
C GLU A 25 10.54 15.70 28.18
N LEU A 26 9.83 16.01 29.26
CA LEU A 26 8.56 16.74 29.18
C LEU A 26 8.75 18.16 28.60
N ALA A 27 9.83 18.85 29.00
CA ALA A 27 10.18 20.17 28.43
C ALA A 27 10.45 20.04 26.93
N CYS A 28 11.24 19.07 26.50
CA CYS A 28 11.49 18.82 25.08
C CYS A 28 10.17 18.55 24.32
N ARG A 29 9.24 17.82 24.91
CA ARG A 29 7.91 17.55 24.31
C ARG A 29 7.05 18.81 24.21
N MET A 30 7.03 19.67 25.25
CA MET A 30 6.24 20.90 25.25
C MET A 30 6.73 21.96 24.28
N ILE A 31 8.04 22.11 24.11
CA ILE A 31 8.63 23.13 23.23
C ILE A 31 9.01 22.60 21.84
N GLY A 32 8.64 21.34 21.54
CA GLY A 32 8.87 20.73 20.21
C GLY A 32 10.34 20.41 19.90
N LEU A 33 11.24 20.38 20.89
CA LEU A 33 12.65 20.02 20.70
C LEU A 33 12.84 18.50 20.69
N GLY A 34 13.86 18.03 19.97
CA GLY A 34 14.24 16.61 19.93
C GLY A 34 13.18 15.75 19.23
N VAL A 35 12.31 16.36 18.41
CA VAL A 35 11.63 15.61 17.38
C VAL A 35 12.74 14.95 16.58
N ALA A 36 12.75 13.62 16.54
CA ALA A 36 13.72 12.94 15.71
C ALA A 36 13.63 13.58 14.32
N ALA A 37 14.74 14.02 13.80
CA ALA A 37 14.88 14.23 12.37
C ALA A 37 14.87 12.86 11.68
N ASP A 38 13.88 12.03 12.04
CA ASP A 38 13.53 10.77 11.39
C ASP A 38 12.72 11.06 10.13
N THR A 39 12.82 12.31 9.66
CA THR A 39 12.35 12.72 8.35
C THR A 39 13.20 12.09 7.25
N ASP A 40 14.45 11.82 7.53
CA ASP A 40 15.37 11.23 6.58
C ASP A 40 15.27 9.70 6.58
N ASP A 41 15.09 9.13 5.39
CA ASP A 41 15.11 7.70 5.20
C ASP A 41 16.50 7.14 5.54
N PRO A 42 16.63 6.16 6.47
CA PRO A 42 17.94 5.61 6.80
C PRO A 42 18.49 4.69 5.69
N PHE A 43 17.66 4.27 4.74
CA PHE A 43 18.00 3.28 3.73
C PHE A 43 18.23 3.90 2.36
N VAL A 44 17.39 4.86 1.95
CA VAL A 44 17.49 5.50 0.65
C VAL A 44 17.52 7.02 0.77
N GLY A 45 18.15 7.66 -0.22
CA GLY A 45 18.07 9.08 -0.48
C GLY A 45 17.59 9.31 -1.90
N PHE A 46 17.29 10.56 -2.25
CA PHE A 46 16.95 10.96 -3.60
C PHE A 46 18.01 11.94 -4.12
N GLU A 47 18.37 11.81 -5.40
CA GLU A 47 19.31 12.74 -6.06
C GLU A 47 18.76 14.18 -6.05
N SER A 48 17.44 14.31 -6.25
CA SER A 48 16.70 15.55 -6.12
C SER A 48 15.29 15.29 -5.56
N VAL A 49 14.75 16.26 -4.83
CA VAL A 49 13.35 16.24 -4.38
C VAL A 49 12.64 17.39 -5.09
N VAL A 50 11.87 17.05 -6.11
CA VAL A 50 11.06 18.02 -6.85
C VAL A 50 9.66 18.06 -6.23
N PRO A 51 9.09 19.23 -5.97
CA PRO A 51 7.74 19.37 -5.45
C PRO A 51 6.71 18.63 -6.31
N LEU A 52 5.69 18.07 -5.68
CA LEU A 52 4.55 17.51 -6.39
C LEU A 52 3.65 18.62 -6.94
N PHE A 53 3.45 19.67 -6.15
CA PHE A 53 2.56 20.77 -6.48
C PHE A 53 3.31 22.07 -6.71
N VAL A 54 2.84 22.86 -7.64
CA VAL A 54 3.29 24.22 -7.90
C VAL A 54 2.08 25.15 -8.02
N ALA A 55 2.23 26.41 -7.57
CA ALA A 55 1.20 27.40 -7.78
C ALA A 55 1.06 27.73 -9.28
N ASP A 56 -0.17 27.91 -9.74
CA ASP A 56 -0.43 28.41 -11.10
C ASP A 56 -0.16 29.92 -11.20
N GLU A 57 -0.25 30.47 -12.39
CA GLU A 57 -0.37 31.91 -12.61
C GLU A 57 -1.88 32.24 -12.79
N PRO A 58 -2.58 32.89 -11.86
CA PRO A 58 -2.12 33.97 -10.96
C PRO A 58 -1.74 33.56 -9.52
N GLY A 59 -1.64 32.29 -9.18
CA GLY A 59 -1.23 31.84 -7.84
C GLY A 59 -2.43 31.50 -6.93
N ASP A 60 -3.61 31.32 -7.50
CA ASP A 60 -4.82 30.98 -6.74
C ASP A 60 -5.00 29.46 -6.55
N MET A 61 -4.41 28.65 -7.42
CA MET A 61 -4.50 27.20 -7.40
C MET A 61 -3.14 26.54 -7.28
N MET A 62 -3.04 25.51 -6.47
CA MET A 62 -1.97 24.52 -6.54
C MET A 62 -2.32 23.49 -7.61
N ARG A 63 -1.37 23.10 -8.44
CA ARG A 63 -1.53 22.06 -9.46
C ARG A 63 -0.33 21.12 -9.49
N ILE A 64 -0.53 19.90 -9.94
CA ILE A 64 0.58 18.95 -10.17
C ILE A 64 1.60 19.60 -11.11
N ALA A 65 2.86 19.58 -10.70
CA ALA A 65 3.98 20.10 -11.50
C ALA A 65 4.08 19.34 -12.84
N GLU A 66 4.40 20.04 -13.93
CA GLU A 66 4.42 19.46 -15.27
C GLU A 66 5.36 18.24 -15.36
N GLY A 67 6.55 18.32 -14.75
CA GLY A 67 7.50 17.20 -14.69
C GLY A 67 6.98 15.98 -13.94
N ARG A 68 5.96 16.14 -13.08
CA ARG A 68 5.35 15.04 -12.33
C ARG A 68 4.20 14.33 -13.07
N LEU A 69 3.66 14.93 -14.13
CA LEU A 69 2.52 14.37 -14.90
C LEU A 69 2.85 13.02 -15.58
N ARG A 70 4.12 12.63 -15.63
CA ARG A 70 4.53 11.30 -16.08
C ARG A 70 4.03 10.19 -15.14
N PHE A 71 3.98 10.46 -13.84
CA PHE A 71 3.62 9.49 -12.80
C PHE A 71 2.30 9.80 -12.12
N PHE A 72 1.89 11.07 -12.06
CA PHE A 72 0.67 11.54 -11.43
C PHE A 72 -0.34 12.00 -12.47
N ALA A 73 -1.62 11.95 -12.13
CA ALA A 73 -2.65 12.59 -12.94
C ALA A 73 -2.69 14.11 -12.66
N ALA A 74 -3.23 14.87 -13.59
CA ALA A 74 -3.46 16.30 -13.36
C ALA A 74 -4.49 16.46 -12.23
N GLU A 75 -4.07 17.15 -11.17
CA GLU A 75 -4.89 17.45 -10.00
C GLU A 75 -4.64 18.90 -9.59
N SER A 76 -5.64 19.54 -9.00
CA SER A 76 -5.50 20.91 -8.51
C SER A 76 -6.46 21.19 -7.36
N PHE A 77 -6.06 22.13 -6.49
CA PHE A 77 -6.87 22.61 -5.38
C PHE A 77 -6.53 24.06 -5.05
N PRO A 78 -7.43 24.84 -4.41
CA PRO A 78 -7.16 26.22 -4.03
C PRO A 78 -5.98 26.36 -3.07
N VAL A 79 -5.09 27.32 -3.32
CA VAL A 79 -3.95 27.66 -2.42
C VAL A 79 -4.48 27.96 -1.03
N GLN A 80 -5.50 28.84 -0.96
CA GLN A 80 -6.16 29.16 0.29
C GLN A 80 -7.36 28.25 0.51
N LYS A 81 -7.35 27.53 1.62
CA LYS A 81 -8.47 26.70 2.04
C LYS A 81 -9.65 27.58 2.46
N ALA A 82 -10.81 27.39 1.81
CA ALA A 82 -12.00 28.15 2.16
C ALA A 82 -12.53 27.78 3.56
N PRO A 83 -13.11 28.73 4.30
CA PRO A 83 -13.73 28.43 5.58
C PRO A 83 -14.78 27.31 5.50
N GLY A 84 -14.76 26.36 6.43
CA GLY A 84 -15.69 25.23 6.45
C GLY A 84 -15.34 24.10 5.48
N THR A 85 -14.21 24.17 4.77
CA THR A 85 -13.71 23.09 3.92
C THR A 85 -13.01 22.01 4.78
N PHE A 86 -13.29 20.76 4.47
CA PHE A 86 -12.55 19.60 4.96
C PHE A 86 -11.68 19.03 3.84
N ARG A 87 -10.37 19.19 3.96
CA ARG A 87 -9.40 18.86 2.93
C ARG A 87 -8.71 17.53 3.23
N ILE A 88 -8.82 16.58 2.28
CA ILE A 88 -8.31 15.23 2.39
C ILE A 88 -7.27 14.99 1.29
N PHE A 89 -6.07 14.60 1.63
CA PHE A 89 -5.09 14.12 0.66
C PHE A 89 -5.05 12.60 0.65
N CYS A 90 -5.25 11.98 -0.51
CA CYS A 90 -5.19 10.53 -0.72
C CYS A 90 -3.89 10.17 -1.42
N LEU A 91 -2.93 9.58 -0.68
CA LEU A 91 -1.61 9.23 -1.18
C LEU A 91 -1.50 7.72 -1.45
N GLY A 92 -0.78 7.36 -2.49
CA GLY A 92 -0.50 5.96 -2.79
C GLY A 92 0.06 5.74 -4.19
N GLY A 93 -0.05 4.51 -4.66
CA GLY A 93 0.40 4.10 -5.99
C GLY A 93 -0.66 4.32 -7.07
N SER A 94 -0.53 3.58 -8.17
CA SER A 94 -1.45 3.61 -9.32
C SER A 94 -2.89 3.25 -8.98
N THR A 95 -3.12 2.48 -7.93
CA THR A 95 -4.47 2.15 -7.42
C THR A 95 -5.19 3.38 -6.87
N VAL A 96 -4.46 4.29 -6.20
CA VAL A 96 -5.02 5.57 -5.75
C VAL A 96 -5.26 6.50 -6.93
N GLN A 97 -4.34 6.55 -7.91
CA GLN A 97 -4.53 7.35 -9.13
C GLN A 97 -5.78 6.94 -9.93
N GLY A 98 -6.24 5.68 -9.80
CA GLY A 98 -7.40 5.17 -10.55
C GLY A 98 -7.06 4.41 -11.83
N ARG A 99 -5.77 3.95 -11.97
CA ARG A 99 -5.40 3.11 -13.12
C ARG A 99 -6.30 1.87 -13.24
N PRO A 100 -6.55 1.37 -14.44
CA PRO A 100 -6.01 1.75 -15.76
C PRO A 100 -6.65 3.01 -16.39
N PHE A 101 -7.66 3.58 -15.75
CA PHE A 101 -8.29 4.81 -16.23
C PHE A 101 -7.53 6.04 -15.69
N SER A 102 -8.17 6.88 -14.90
CA SER A 102 -7.52 8.01 -14.24
C SER A 102 -8.33 8.46 -13.01
N ILE A 103 -8.01 9.65 -12.46
CA ILE A 103 -8.63 10.16 -11.23
C ILE A 103 -10.15 10.30 -11.35
N GLU A 104 -10.68 10.56 -12.55
CA GLU A 104 -12.11 10.80 -12.81
C GLU A 104 -12.97 9.59 -12.36
N THR A 105 -12.43 8.39 -12.36
CA THR A 105 -13.13 7.19 -11.86
C THR A 105 -12.38 6.51 -10.72
N SER A 106 -11.43 7.21 -10.09
CA SER A 106 -10.79 6.77 -8.85
C SER A 106 -11.78 6.86 -7.67
N PHE A 107 -11.50 6.09 -6.63
CA PHE A 107 -12.26 6.18 -5.38
C PHE A 107 -12.23 7.58 -4.77
N THR A 108 -11.22 8.39 -5.05
CA THR A 108 -11.12 9.77 -4.54
C THR A 108 -12.23 10.65 -5.09
N THR A 109 -12.53 10.53 -6.38
CA THR A 109 -13.64 11.27 -7.03
C THR A 109 -14.99 10.77 -6.51
N TRP A 110 -15.17 9.45 -6.35
CA TRP A 110 -16.40 8.90 -5.78
C TRP A 110 -16.55 9.30 -4.31
N LEU A 111 -15.49 9.25 -3.51
CA LEU A 111 -15.49 9.68 -2.12
C LEU A 111 -15.92 11.15 -1.97
N GLN A 112 -15.43 12.03 -2.82
CA GLN A 112 -15.84 13.44 -2.78
C GLN A 112 -17.33 13.60 -3.04
N GLN A 113 -17.89 12.86 -4.00
CA GLN A 113 -19.34 12.88 -4.29
C GLN A 113 -20.16 12.27 -3.15
N ASP A 114 -19.68 11.16 -2.58
CA ASP A 114 -20.32 10.47 -1.46
C ASP A 114 -20.36 11.35 -0.22
N LEU A 115 -19.26 12.04 0.09
CA LEU A 115 -19.18 12.96 1.23
C LEU A 115 -20.07 14.18 1.01
N ALA A 116 -20.14 14.73 -0.20
CA ALA A 116 -21.04 15.83 -0.53
C ALA A 116 -22.52 15.41 -0.42
N ALA A 117 -22.85 14.16 -0.73
CA ALA A 117 -24.20 13.62 -0.54
C ALA A 117 -24.50 13.30 0.93
N ALA A 118 -23.49 12.83 1.69
CA ALA A 118 -23.62 12.46 3.10
C ALA A 118 -23.76 13.69 4.01
N ASP A 119 -22.95 14.73 3.77
CA ASP A 119 -22.99 16.00 4.52
C ASP A 119 -22.90 17.18 3.54
N PRO A 120 -24.02 17.64 2.99
CA PRO A 120 -24.07 18.72 2.03
C PRO A 120 -23.80 20.11 2.62
N ASN A 121 -23.70 20.23 3.94
CA ASN A 121 -23.44 21.50 4.61
C ASN A 121 -21.93 21.80 4.76
N ARG A 122 -21.08 20.84 4.43
CA ARG A 122 -19.63 20.96 4.47
C ARG A 122 -19.06 20.97 3.04
N ASN A 123 -18.04 21.77 2.81
CA ASN A 123 -17.27 21.70 1.57
C ASN A 123 -16.20 20.62 1.70
N TRP A 124 -16.18 19.63 0.82
CA TRP A 124 -15.25 18.52 0.81
C TRP A 124 -14.26 18.66 -0.34
N GLU A 125 -12.97 18.61 -0.03
CA GLU A 125 -11.89 18.58 -1.00
C GLU A 125 -11.12 17.28 -0.86
N VAL A 126 -11.21 16.38 -1.84
CA VAL A 126 -10.51 15.09 -1.86
C VAL A 126 -9.48 15.09 -2.96
N ILE A 127 -8.22 15.35 -2.61
CA ILE A 127 -7.10 15.53 -3.52
C ILE A 127 -6.40 14.20 -3.77
N ASN A 128 -6.27 13.83 -5.04
CA ASN A 128 -5.62 12.60 -5.47
C ASN A 128 -4.11 12.78 -5.66
N CYS A 129 -3.31 12.16 -4.80
CA CYS A 129 -1.86 12.11 -4.88
C CYS A 129 -1.36 10.68 -5.19
N GLY A 130 -2.06 9.98 -6.06
CA GLY A 130 -1.67 8.65 -6.53
C GLY A 130 -0.58 8.71 -7.60
N GLY A 131 0.61 8.13 -7.31
CA GLY A 131 1.73 8.06 -8.24
C GLY A 131 1.93 6.66 -8.82
N VAL A 132 1.99 6.51 -10.14
CA VAL A 132 2.24 5.23 -10.80
C VAL A 132 3.58 4.67 -10.35
N SER A 133 3.60 3.41 -9.90
CA SER A 133 4.80 2.71 -9.42
C SER A 133 5.43 3.28 -8.13
N TYR A 134 4.78 4.22 -7.45
CA TYR A 134 5.28 4.77 -6.20
C TYR A 134 5.17 3.78 -5.05
N ALA A 135 6.29 3.51 -4.40
CA ALA A 135 6.39 2.74 -3.17
C ALA A 135 6.42 3.68 -1.94
N SER A 136 6.34 3.11 -0.74
CA SER A 136 6.22 3.86 0.50
C SER A 136 7.33 4.90 0.71
N TYR A 137 8.59 4.57 0.38
CA TYR A 137 9.72 5.51 0.53
C TYR A 137 9.61 6.74 -0.38
N ARG A 138 8.97 6.62 -1.56
CA ARG A 138 8.70 7.75 -2.45
C ARG A 138 7.50 8.59 -2.01
N LEU A 139 6.59 8.00 -1.22
CA LEU A 139 5.41 8.70 -0.70
C LEU A 139 5.70 9.54 0.54
N VAL A 140 6.77 9.25 1.30
CA VAL A 140 7.13 10.05 2.49
C VAL A 140 7.40 11.51 2.14
N PRO A 141 8.25 11.86 1.14
CA PRO A 141 8.45 13.26 0.74
C PRO A 141 7.15 13.94 0.26
N ILE A 142 6.30 13.21 -0.48
CA ILE A 142 5.00 13.72 -0.94
C ILE A 142 4.09 14.03 0.25
N LEU A 143 4.04 13.13 1.24
CA LEU A 143 3.28 13.37 2.47
C LEU A 143 3.76 14.63 3.19
N GLN A 144 5.08 14.79 3.35
CA GLN A 144 5.67 15.97 4.00
C GLN A 144 5.31 17.27 3.27
N GLU A 145 5.25 17.23 1.95
CA GLU A 145 4.79 18.37 1.14
C GLU A 145 3.30 18.64 1.39
N CYS A 146 2.44 17.61 1.33
CA CYS A 146 0.99 17.75 1.53
C CYS A 146 0.64 18.33 2.91
N LEU A 147 1.44 18.08 3.94
CA LEU A 147 1.22 18.63 5.28
C LEU A 147 1.32 20.17 5.32
N ASN A 148 1.92 20.81 4.31
CA ASN A 148 1.99 22.29 4.21
C ASN A 148 0.71 22.92 3.63
N TYR A 149 -0.24 22.13 3.16
CA TYR A 149 -1.45 22.60 2.45
C TYR A 149 -2.72 22.50 3.30
N GLU A 150 -2.61 22.64 4.60
CA GLU A 150 -3.72 22.63 5.57
C GLU A 150 -4.66 21.40 5.46
N PRO A 151 -4.12 20.16 5.43
CA PRO A 151 -4.96 18.97 5.42
C PRO A 151 -5.71 18.79 6.74
N ASP A 152 -6.96 18.29 6.65
CA ASP A 152 -7.72 17.82 7.82
C ASP A 152 -7.57 16.31 8.01
N LEU A 153 -7.20 15.59 6.95
CA LEU A 153 -6.97 14.15 6.96
C LEU A 153 -6.02 13.74 5.84
N ILE A 154 -5.11 12.83 6.16
CA ILE A 154 -4.31 12.08 5.19
C ILE A 154 -4.81 10.65 5.11
N ILE A 155 -5.04 10.15 3.89
CA ILE A 155 -5.30 8.74 3.61
C ILE A 155 -4.10 8.15 2.87
N MET A 156 -3.53 7.07 3.41
CA MET A 156 -2.37 6.41 2.83
C MET A 156 -2.69 4.99 2.40
N CYS A 157 -2.65 4.72 1.09
CA CYS A 157 -2.87 3.39 0.50
C CYS A 157 -1.61 2.92 -0.26
N THR A 158 -0.76 2.13 0.36
CA THR A 158 0.54 1.72 -0.20
C THR A 158 0.91 0.27 0.14
N GLY A 159 1.88 -0.31 -0.59
CA GLY A 159 2.42 -1.64 -0.34
C GLY A 159 2.52 -2.55 -1.57
N HIS A 160 1.96 -2.18 -2.73
CA HIS A 160 2.08 -2.98 -3.95
C HIS A 160 3.43 -2.86 -4.64
N ASN A 161 4.08 -1.70 -4.51
CA ASN A 161 5.24 -1.32 -5.30
C ASN A 161 6.58 -1.50 -4.57
N GLU A 162 6.57 -2.10 -3.37
CA GLU A 162 7.74 -2.16 -2.50
C GLU A 162 8.93 -2.93 -3.11
N PHE A 163 8.69 -3.81 -4.08
CA PHE A 163 9.70 -4.62 -4.74
C PHE A 163 10.01 -4.19 -6.18
N LEU A 164 9.50 -3.04 -6.62
CA LEU A 164 9.68 -2.61 -8.02
C LEU A 164 11.07 -2.09 -8.32
N GLU A 165 11.65 -1.30 -7.44
CA GLU A 165 12.96 -0.68 -7.67
C GLU A 165 14.08 -1.45 -6.98
N ASP A 166 15.25 -1.41 -7.59
CA ASP A 166 16.45 -1.99 -6.99
C ASP A 166 16.92 -1.12 -5.83
N ARG A 167 17.26 -1.75 -4.72
CA ARG A 167 17.77 -1.11 -3.52
C ARG A 167 18.72 -2.03 -2.82
N THR A 168 19.85 -1.49 -2.38
CA THR A 168 20.78 -2.22 -1.53
C THR A 168 20.66 -1.74 -0.09
N TYR A 169 20.66 -2.69 0.82
CA TYR A 169 20.67 -2.47 2.26
C TYR A 169 22.02 -2.82 2.89
N SER A 170 23.04 -3.10 2.05
CA SER A 170 24.39 -3.44 2.49
C SER A 170 25.05 -2.24 3.18
N GLY A 171 25.57 -2.45 4.37
CA GLY A 171 26.27 -1.42 5.16
C GLY A 171 25.43 -0.73 6.23
N ILE A 172 24.11 -0.84 6.18
CA ILE A 172 23.22 -0.20 7.14
C ILE A 172 23.08 -1.09 8.37
N LYS A 173 23.69 -0.66 9.49
CA LYS A 173 23.51 -1.32 10.79
C LYS A 173 22.13 -0.94 11.34
N GLN A 174 21.25 -1.92 11.42
CA GLN A 174 19.97 -1.69 12.10
C GLN A 174 20.20 -1.23 13.55
N PRO A 175 19.46 -0.23 14.04
CA PRO A 175 19.58 0.19 15.43
C PRO A 175 19.22 -0.97 16.36
N GLY A 176 20.07 -1.26 17.32
CA GLY A 176 19.84 -2.29 18.33
C GLY A 176 18.55 -2.00 19.13
N SER A 177 18.00 -3.01 19.79
CA SER A 177 16.76 -2.89 20.58
C SER A 177 16.78 -1.73 21.58
N LEU A 178 17.92 -1.49 22.23
CA LEU A 178 18.12 -0.34 23.14
C LEU A 178 18.07 1.00 22.41
N GLN A 179 18.62 1.10 21.21
CA GLN A 179 18.56 2.34 20.40
C GLN A 179 17.14 2.62 19.91
N ARG A 180 16.36 1.59 19.61
CA ARG A 180 14.94 1.72 19.24
C ARG A 180 14.12 2.27 20.42
N VAL A 181 14.32 1.73 21.64
CA VAL A 181 13.63 2.24 22.84
C VAL A 181 14.08 3.66 23.17
N ALA A 182 15.38 3.93 23.10
CA ALA A 182 15.92 5.27 23.37
C ALA A 182 15.46 6.30 22.32
N GLY A 183 15.19 5.89 21.08
CA GLY A 183 14.66 6.74 20.01
C GLY A 183 13.28 7.34 20.29
N HIS A 184 12.51 6.78 21.25
CA HIS A 184 11.25 7.36 21.70
C HIS A 184 11.43 8.54 22.69
N SER A 185 12.66 8.78 23.16
CA SER A 185 12.98 9.91 24.04
C SER A 185 13.42 11.12 23.19
N ARG A 186 12.68 12.22 23.27
CA ARG A 186 13.02 13.48 22.58
C ARG A 186 14.34 14.07 23.08
N LEU A 187 14.60 13.94 24.39
CA LEU A 187 15.87 14.35 24.98
C LEU A 187 17.04 13.55 24.42
N PHE A 188 16.91 12.22 24.31
CA PHE A 188 17.94 11.38 23.72
C PHE A 188 18.20 11.72 22.24
N THR A 189 17.15 11.96 21.48
CA THR A 189 17.22 12.31 20.06
C THR A 189 17.91 13.66 19.87
N MET A 190 17.56 14.67 20.67
CA MET A 190 18.20 15.98 20.67
C MET A 190 19.71 15.89 21.03
N MET A 191 20.04 15.13 22.07
CA MET A 191 21.44 14.92 22.44
C MET A 191 22.22 14.17 21.36
N ARG A 192 21.63 13.16 20.76
CA ARG A 192 22.26 12.41 19.67
C ARG A 192 22.53 13.28 18.46
N SER A 193 21.54 14.08 18.01
CA SER A 193 21.71 14.99 16.85
C SER A 193 22.75 16.08 17.10
N ALA A 194 22.87 16.54 18.34
CA ALA A 194 23.87 17.55 18.70
C ALA A 194 25.30 16.99 18.85
N LEU A 195 25.44 15.72 19.26
CA LEU A 195 26.74 15.13 19.61
C LEU A 195 27.31 14.19 18.53
N LEU A 196 26.46 13.64 17.67
CA LEU A 196 26.88 12.69 16.63
C LEU A 196 26.48 13.22 15.26
N PRO A 197 27.43 13.61 14.41
CA PRO A 197 27.13 13.92 13.02
C PRO A 197 26.51 12.71 12.34
N ASP A 198 25.53 12.94 11.48
CA ASP A 198 24.83 11.87 10.74
C ASP A 198 25.83 11.14 9.81
N ARG A 199 26.41 10.07 10.31
CA ARG A 199 27.32 9.19 9.56
C ARG A 199 26.60 8.37 8.49
N ASN A 200 25.27 8.24 8.62
CA ASN A 200 24.47 7.40 7.71
C ASN A 200 24.17 8.10 6.38
N ALA A 201 24.32 9.43 6.30
CA ALA A 201 24.06 10.18 5.07
C ALA A 201 24.98 9.79 3.90
N ARG A 202 26.16 9.20 4.18
CA ARG A 202 27.14 8.80 3.15
C ARG A 202 26.95 7.40 2.58
N ASP A 203 26.16 6.56 3.25
CA ASP A 203 26.03 5.13 2.90
C ASP A 203 24.63 4.80 2.37
N ARG A 204 23.77 5.82 2.15
CA ARG A 204 22.41 5.62 1.60
C ARG A 204 22.46 5.30 0.11
N TYR A 205 21.60 4.40 -0.33
CA TYR A 205 21.36 4.16 -1.74
C TYR A 205 20.61 5.36 -2.34
N LEU A 206 21.20 6.03 -3.34
CA LEU A 206 20.58 7.17 -4.00
C LEU A 206 19.69 6.69 -5.13
N LEU A 207 18.41 7.06 -5.07
CA LEU A 207 17.42 6.81 -6.10
C LEU A 207 17.31 8.02 -7.04
N SER A 208 17.12 7.74 -8.32
CA SER A 208 16.72 8.73 -9.31
C SER A 208 15.39 9.39 -8.92
N GLU A 209 15.15 10.62 -9.39
CA GLU A 209 13.86 11.30 -9.27
C GLU A 209 12.73 10.46 -9.90
N ASP A 210 12.98 9.92 -11.09
CA ASP A 210 12.07 9.02 -11.79
C ASP A 210 12.11 7.62 -11.19
N VAL A 211 10.96 6.94 -11.22
CA VAL A 211 10.87 5.52 -10.83
C VAL A 211 11.55 4.65 -11.88
N GLU A 212 12.55 3.92 -11.48
CA GLU A 212 13.27 2.96 -12.33
C GLU A 212 12.84 1.53 -11.97
N ALA A 213 11.70 1.11 -12.49
CA ALA A 213 11.18 -0.23 -12.21
C ALA A 213 12.05 -1.31 -12.85
N ARG A 214 12.54 -2.27 -12.06
CA ARG A 214 13.34 -3.44 -12.53
C ARG A 214 12.67 -4.19 -13.68
N LEU A 215 11.34 -4.15 -13.74
CA LEU A 215 10.56 -4.79 -14.80
C LEU A 215 10.63 -4.08 -16.15
N ASP A 216 11.00 -2.80 -16.18
CA ASP A 216 11.08 -2.02 -17.40
C ASP A 216 12.46 -2.13 -18.07
N PHE A 217 13.44 -2.77 -17.43
CA PHE A 217 14.72 -3.11 -18.02
C PHE A 217 14.59 -4.21 -19.07
N ASN A 218 15.53 -4.26 -20.03
CA ASN A 218 15.50 -5.19 -21.17
C ASN A 218 15.33 -6.66 -20.74
N ASP A 219 15.83 -7.05 -19.57
CA ASP A 219 15.72 -8.41 -19.05
C ASP A 219 14.53 -8.59 -18.05
N GLY A 220 13.80 -7.52 -17.74
CA GLY A 220 12.53 -7.54 -17.02
C GLY A 220 12.47 -8.54 -15.84
N LEU A 221 11.72 -9.61 -16.02
CA LEU A 221 11.56 -10.67 -15.01
C LEU A 221 12.87 -11.40 -14.65
N GLN A 222 13.88 -11.41 -15.51
CA GLN A 222 15.15 -12.12 -15.24
C GLN A 222 15.89 -11.50 -14.05
N TYR A 223 15.74 -10.20 -13.80
CA TYR A 223 16.30 -9.51 -12.64
C TYR A 223 15.76 -9.99 -11.29
N TYR A 224 14.60 -10.63 -11.27
CA TYR A 224 14.06 -11.16 -10.05
C TYR A 224 14.54 -12.58 -9.82
N SER A 225 15.20 -12.80 -8.72
CA SER A 225 15.57 -14.10 -8.17
C SER A 225 15.13 -14.17 -6.71
N ARG A 226 15.05 -15.37 -6.17
CA ARG A 226 14.70 -15.56 -4.77
C ARG A 226 15.85 -15.06 -3.88
N ASP A 227 15.54 -14.05 -3.09
CA ASP A 227 16.41 -13.48 -2.07
C ASP A 227 15.56 -13.16 -0.84
N ASP A 228 15.52 -14.12 0.09
CA ASP A 228 14.70 -14.00 1.30
C ASP A 228 15.25 -12.91 2.23
N ALA A 229 16.57 -12.69 2.25
CA ALA A 229 17.19 -11.66 3.07
C ALA A 229 16.85 -10.26 2.57
N TRP A 230 16.91 -10.06 1.25
CA TRP A 230 16.48 -8.79 0.64
C TRP A 230 14.98 -8.55 0.82
N HIS A 231 14.14 -9.59 0.65
CA HIS A 231 12.70 -9.50 0.89
C HIS A 231 12.40 -9.02 2.32
N GLU A 232 13.07 -9.60 3.32
CA GLU A 232 12.90 -9.22 4.73
C GLU A 232 13.32 -7.76 4.98
N GLN A 233 14.41 -7.32 4.37
CA GLN A 233 14.88 -5.94 4.46
C GLN A 233 13.90 -4.95 3.81
N VAL A 234 13.29 -5.30 2.67
CA VAL A 234 12.22 -4.50 2.06
C VAL A 234 11.02 -4.37 3.00
N VAL A 235 10.61 -5.45 3.66
CA VAL A 235 9.50 -5.43 4.64
C VAL A 235 9.83 -4.55 5.86
N GLU A 236 11.07 -4.61 6.36
CA GLU A 236 11.50 -3.74 7.47
C GLU A 236 11.55 -2.28 7.04
N HIS A 237 12.06 -1.98 5.84
CA HIS A 237 12.06 -0.63 5.28
C HIS A 237 10.64 -0.08 5.11
N PHE A 238 9.72 -0.89 4.60
CA PHE A 238 8.30 -0.55 4.53
C PHE A 238 7.73 -0.14 5.89
N GLY A 239 7.97 -0.96 6.92
CA GLY A 239 7.54 -0.65 8.29
C GLY A 239 8.16 0.63 8.85
N SER A 240 9.44 0.91 8.52
CA SER A 240 10.10 2.17 8.87
C SER A 240 9.40 3.37 8.22
N ASN A 241 9.06 3.27 6.93
CA ASN A 241 8.38 4.34 6.20
C ASN A 241 6.99 4.63 6.77
N LEU A 242 6.21 3.59 7.09
CA LEU A 242 4.89 3.77 7.71
C LEU A 242 5.00 4.50 9.06
N ARG A 243 6.00 4.16 9.90
CA ARG A 243 6.24 4.87 11.18
C ARG A 243 6.65 6.32 10.96
N ARG A 244 7.47 6.60 9.95
CA ARG A 244 7.86 7.97 9.57
C ARG A 244 6.66 8.79 9.12
N MET A 245 5.75 8.20 8.33
CA MET A 245 4.49 8.83 7.93
C MET A 245 3.63 9.15 9.15
N ALA A 246 3.46 8.18 10.07
CA ALA A 246 2.73 8.39 11.30
C ALA A 246 3.33 9.50 12.17
N THR A 247 4.65 9.52 12.33
CA THR A 247 5.36 10.56 13.09
C THR A 247 5.23 11.94 12.45
N ALA A 248 5.31 12.02 11.11
CA ALA A 248 5.17 13.29 10.39
C ALA A 248 3.76 13.89 10.59
N CYS A 249 2.72 13.07 10.47
CA CYS A 249 1.34 13.48 10.69
C CYS A 249 1.07 13.86 12.16
N ASP A 250 1.56 13.07 13.13
CA ASP A 250 1.45 13.37 14.56
C ASP A 250 2.14 14.71 14.90
N THR A 251 3.33 14.94 14.35
CA THR A 251 4.07 16.20 14.56
C THR A 251 3.33 17.41 13.98
N ALA A 252 2.68 17.25 12.83
CA ALA A 252 1.86 18.27 12.20
C ALA A 252 0.47 18.40 12.83
N ASN A 253 0.11 17.52 13.77
CA ASN A 253 -1.22 17.40 14.36
C ASN A 253 -2.32 17.18 13.31
N VAL A 254 -2.02 16.35 12.30
CA VAL A 254 -2.92 15.98 11.20
C VAL A 254 -3.28 14.50 11.34
N PRO A 255 -4.57 14.14 11.36
CA PRO A 255 -5.01 12.75 11.34
C PRO A 255 -4.49 11.98 10.13
N LEU A 256 -4.09 10.72 10.35
CA LEU A 256 -3.66 9.79 9.31
C LEU A 256 -4.49 8.51 9.37
N MET A 257 -4.98 8.05 8.23
CA MET A 257 -5.66 6.76 8.06
C MET A 257 -4.86 5.88 7.10
N PHE A 258 -4.54 4.66 7.51
CA PHE A 258 -3.94 3.68 6.61
C PHE A 258 -5.00 2.80 5.94
N MET A 259 -4.81 2.53 4.66
CA MET A 259 -5.57 1.54 3.90
C MET A 259 -4.65 0.42 3.42
N LEU A 260 -4.99 -0.83 3.73
CA LEU A 260 -4.32 -1.99 3.18
C LEU A 260 -4.90 -2.30 1.80
N PRO A 261 -4.11 -2.16 0.71
CA PRO A 261 -4.63 -2.30 -0.64
C PRO A 261 -4.98 -3.76 -0.98
N PRO A 262 -6.03 -3.99 -1.80
CA PRO A 262 -6.47 -5.33 -2.18
C PRO A 262 -5.62 -5.92 -3.31
N SER A 263 -5.51 -7.25 -3.34
CA SER A 263 -4.85 -8.02 -4.40
C SER A 263 -5.83 -8.98 -5.06
N ASN A 264 -5.75 -9.13 -6.37
CA ASN A 264 -6.48 -10.17 -7.09
C ASN A 264 -5.83 -11.53 -6.78
N LEU A 265 -6.49 -12.30 -5.93
CA LEU A 265 -5.99 -13.61 -5.50
C LEU A 265 -6.43 -14.72 -6.46
N ALA A 266 -7.71 -14.72 -6.86
CA ALA A 266 -8.30 -15.84 -7.60
C ALA A 266 -7.90 -15.87 -9.09
N ASP A 267 -7.76 -14.71 -9.72
CA ASP A 267 -7.63 -14.62 -11.19
C ASP A 267 -6.30 -14.03 -11.69
N SER A 268 -5.39 -13.65 -10.76
CA SER A 268 -4.05 -13.18 -11.13
C SER A 268 -2.99 -14.22 -10.74
N PRO A 269 -2.41 -14.95 -11.72
CA PRO A 269 -1.32 -15.87 -11.45
C PRO A 269 -0.06 -15.14 -10.97
N PRO A 270 0.89 -15.86 -10.36
CA PRO A 270 2.21 -15.32 -10.04
C PRO A 270 2.93 -14.81 -11.27
N PHE A 271 3.68 -13.71 -11.13
CA PHE A 271 4.48 -13.12 -12.21
C PHE A 271 5.70 -13.96 -12.52
N LYS A 272 6.36 -14.48 -11.50
CA LYS A 272 7.54 -15.33 -11.67
C LYS A 272 7.61 -16.41 -10.61
N THR A 273 7.88 -17.63 -11.07
CA THR A 273 8.13 -18.79 -10.22
C THR A 273 9.56 -19.27 -10.43
N GLN A 274 10.24 -19.64 -9.35
CA GLN A 274 11.53 -20.29 -9.37
C GLN A 274 11.34 -21.74 -8.94
N PRO A 275 11.45 -22.72 -9.87
CA PRO A 275 11.28 -24.12 -9.54
C PRO A 275 12.51 -24.66 -8.77
N ASN A 276 12.27 -25.68 -7.96
CA ASN A 276 13.36 -26.49 -7.41
C ASN A 276 13.86 -27.47 -8.48
N GLU A 277 15.09 -27.25 -8.98
CA GLU A 277 15.67 -28.04 -10.06
C GLU A 277 15.77 -29.55 -9.72
N GLY A 278 16.04 -29.88 -8.44
CA GLY A 278 16.19 -31.26 -7.98
C GLY A 278 14.91 -32.09 -8.02
N THR A 279 13.74 -31.43 -8.06
CA THR A 279 12.42 -32.11 -8.07
C THR A 279 11.59 -31.78 -9.32
N ALA A 280 12.12 -31.00 -10.26
CA ALA A 280 11.39 -30.43 -11.38
C ALA A 280 10.70 -31.48 -12.26
N ASP A 281 11.34 -32.62 -12.53
CA ASP A 281 10.76 -33.72 -13.36
C ASP A 281 9.59 -34.40 -12.66
N GLN A 282 9.73 -34.65 -11.35
CA GLN A 282 8.67 -35.25 -10.54
C GLN A 282 7.47 -34.28 -10.46
N VAL A 283 7.74 -33.02 -10.21
CA VAL A 283 6.71 -31.96 -10.20
C VAL A 283 5.96 -31.91 -11.54
N ARG A 284 6.68 -31.92 -12.68
CA ARG A 284 6.06 -31.92 -14.00
C ARG A 284 5.15 -33.14 -14.21
N THR A 285 5.56 -34.30 -13.73
CA THR A 285 4.77 -35.54 -13.83
C THR A 285 3.46 -35.41 -13.03
N GLU A 286 3.54 -34.93 -11.79
CA GLU A 286 2.37 -34.72 -10.94
C GLU A 286 1.40 -33.69 -11.53
N ILE A 287 1.92 -32.55 -12.02
CA ILE A 287 1.13 -31.52 -12.68
C ILE A 287 0.44 -32.07 -13.94
N ALA A 288 1.14 -32.84 -14.77
CA ALA A 288 0.55 -33.44 -15.96
C ALA A 288 -0.57 -34.45 -15.63
N ALA A 289 -0.40 -35.24 -14.57
CA ALA A 289 -1.43 -36.15 -14.05
C ALA A 289 -2.66 -35.37 -13.54
N ALA A 290 -2.43 -34.31 -12.76
CA ALA A 290 -3.50 -33.45 -12.26
C ALA A 290 -4.33 -32.84 -13.40
N ARG A 291 -3.68 -32.30 -14.43
CA ARG A 291 -4.34 -31.67 -15.58
C ARG A 291 -5.22 -32.67 -16.37
N LYS A 292 -4.78 -33.92 -16.51
CA LYS A 292 -5.61 -34.97 -17.14
C LYS A 292 -6.88 -35.26 -16.35
N LEU A 293 -6.82 -35.15 -15.04
CA LEU A 293 -7.96 -35.46 -14.16
C LEU A 293 -8.87 -34.25 -13.91
N TYR A 294 -8.42 -33.02 -14.18
CA TYR A 294 -9.11 -31.79 -13.80
C TYR A 294 -10.57 -31.73 -14.24
N ALA A 295 -10.88 -32.17 -15.46
CA ALA A 295 -12.26 -32.14 -16.00
C ALA A 295 -13.15 -33.26 -15.49
N THR A 296 -12.60 -34.39 -15.03
CA THR A 296 -13.35 -35.62 -14.74
C THR A 296 -13.28 -36.08 -13.28
N ASN A 297 -12.18 -35.71 -12.59
CA ASN A 297 -11.92 -36.13 -11.21
C ASN A 297 -11.15 -35.08 -10.45
N LEU A 298 -11.82 -34.02 -9.96
CA LEU A 298 -11.21 -32.95 -9.18
C LEU A 298 -10.49 -33.45 -7.93
N SER A 299 -11.01 -34.51 -7.26
CA SER A 299 -10.35 -35.07 -6.07
C SER A 299 -9.00 -35.71 -6.40
N GLY A 300 -8.92 -36.44 -7.51
CA GLY A 300 -7.66 -36.99 -8.02
C GLY A 300 -6.69 -35.89 -8.45
N ALA A 301 -7.19 -34.85 -9.15
CA ALA A 301 -6.38 -33.70 -9.52
C ALA A 301 -5.78 -32.98 -8.29
N ILE A 302 -6.59 -32.79 -7.25
CA ILE A 302 -6.11 -32.19 -5.98
C ILE A 302 -5.01 -33.05 -5.33
N GLN A 303 -5.12 -34.38 -5.35
CA GLN A 303 -4.09 -35.26 -4.78
C GLN A 303 -2.74 -35.10 -5.50
N HIS A 304 -2.74 -35.09 -6.82
CA HIS A 304 -1.53 -34.88 -7.62
C HIS A 304 -0.95 -33.48 -7.43
N LEU A 305 -1.79 -32.43 -7.38
CA LEU A 305 -1.32 -31.06 -7.10
C LEU A 305 -0.73 -30.93 -5.69
N LYS A 306 -1.29 -31.61 -4.69
CA LYS A 306 -0.70 -31.69 -3.35
C LYS A 306 0.65 -32.40 -3.35
N ALA A 307 0.81 -33.46 -4.14
CA ALA A 307 2.11 -34.12 -4.30
C ALA A 307 3.14 -33.17 -4.96
N ALA A 308 2.76 -32.47 -6.02
CA ALA A 308 3.60 -31.45 -6.65
C ALA A 308 4.01 -30.34 -5.69
N VAL A 309 3.07 -29.83 -4.89
CA VAL A 309 3.35 -28.82 -3.85
C VAL A 309 4.25 -29.36 -2.73
N SER A 310 4.11 -30.64 -2.37
CA SER A 310 5.00 -31.27 -1.35
C SER A 310 6.42 -31.44 -1.86
N LEU A 311 6.61 -31.69 -3.15
CA LEU A 311 7.93 -31.79 -3.81
C LEU A 311 8.62 -30.43 -3.96
N ASP A 312 7.83 -29.38 -4.21
CA ASP A 312 8.30 -27.99 -4.35
C ASP A 312 7.34 -27.02 -3.67
N PRO A 313 7.43 -26.86 -2.33
CA PRO A 313 6.49 -26.05 -1.54
C PRO A 313 6.52 -24.55 -1.86
N ARG A 314 7.63 -24.07 -2.43
CA ARG A 314 7.85 -22.66 -2.75
C ARG A 314 7.55 -22.32 -4.22
N ASN A 315 6.98 -23.25 -4.95
CA ASN A 315 6.58 -23.04 -6.33
C ASN A 315 5.23 -22.30 -6.40
N ALA A 316 5.29 -21.01 -6.67
CA ALA A 316 4.11 -20.15 -6.71
C ALA A 316 3.07 -20.63 -7.74
N ALA A 317 3.50 -21.11 -8.91
CA ALA A 317 2.60 -21.59 -9.96
C ALA A 317 1.84 -22.84 -9.51
N ASN A 318 2.51 -23.79 -8.84
CA ASN A 318 1.87 -25.01 -8.32
C ASN A 318 0.84 -24.68 -7.24
N GLN A 319 1.14 -23.74 -6.36
CA GLN A 319 0.20 -23.24 -5.34
C GLN A 319 -1.02 -22.60 -5.99
N PHE A 320 -0.82 -21.80 -7.04
CA PHE A 320 -1.92 -21.17 -7.77
C PHE A 320 -2.82 -22.20 -8.48
N GLU A 321 -2.24 -23.19 -9.14
CA GLU A 321 -3.00 -24.27 -9.81
C GLU A 321 -3.77 -25.12 -8.79
N LEU A 322 -3.19 -25.38 -7.62
CA LEU A 322 -3.88 -26.04 -6.50
C LEU A 322 -5.06 -25.18 -5.99
N GLY A 323 -4.85 -23.87 -5.84
CA GLY A 323 -5.89 -22.93 -5.44
C GLY A 323 -7.08 -22.94 -6.40
N ARG A 324 -6.82 -22.86 -7.72
CA ARG A 324 -7.86 -22.96 -8.75
C ARG A 324 -8.63 -24.27 -8.70
N THR A 325 -7.94 -25.36 -8.44
CA THR A 325 -8.57 -26.68 -8.37
C THR A 325 -9.43 -26.82 -7.11
N TYR A 326 -8.97 -26.30 -5.97
CA TYR A 326 -9.78 -26.20 -4.75
C TYR A 326 -11.02 -25.34 -4.95
N GLU A 327 -10.87 -24.17 -5.61
CA GLU A 327 -11.99 -23.29 -5.93
C GLU A 327 -13.03 -23.99 -6.81
N SER A 328 -12.59 -24.72 -7.84
CA SER A 328 -13.48 -25.52 -8.73
C SER A 328 -14.18 -26.65 -7.98
N ALA A 329 -13.56 -27.18 -6.93
CA ALA A 329 -14.13 -28.19 -6.04
C ALA A 329 -14.99 -27.60 -4.91
N GLY A 330 -15.24 -26.28 -4.88
CA GLY A 330 -16.03 -25.61 -3.84
C GLY A 330 -15.32 -25.52 -2.47
N GLN A 331 -14.02 -25.78 -2.40
CA GLN A 331 -13.24 -25.77 -1.16
C GLN A 331 -12.62 -24.38 -0.93
N THR A 332 -13.47 -23.38 -0.70
CA THR A 332 -13.12 -21.95 -0.68
C THR A 332 -11.95 -21.62 0.25
N GLU A 333 -11.96 -22.09 1.50
CA GLU A 333 -10.90 -21.75 2.47
C GLU A 333 -9.53 -22.32 2.05
N LYS A 334 -9.52 -23.54 1.47
CA LYS A 334 -8.29 -24.14 0.95
C LYS A 334 -7.80 -23.41 -0.32
N ALA A 335 -8.74 -23.00 -1.17
CA ALA A 335 -8.43 -22.20 -2.35
C ALA A 335 -7.78 -20.87 -1.95
N ARG A 336 -8.39 -20.13 -1.00
CA ARG A 336 -7.85 -18.89 -0.45
C ARG A 336 -6.42 -19.08 0.09
N ALA A 337 -6.21 -20.09 0.92
CA ALA A 337 -4.89 -20.38 1.50
C ALA A 337 -3.83 -20.66 0.41
N ALA A 338 -4.18 -21.42 -0.62
CA ALA A 338 -3.29 -21.73 -1.73
C ALA A 338 -3.01 -20.49 -2.60
N PHE A 339 -3.99 -19.64 -2.88
CA PHE A 339 -3.79 -18.38 -3.60
C PHE A 339 -2.92 -17.38 -2.82
N ILE A 340 -3.13 -17.27 -1.50
CA ILE A 340 -2.26 -16.44 -0.65
C ILE A 340 -0.82 -16.96 -0.72
N LYS A 341 -0.63 -18.27 -0.62
CA LYS A 341 0.71 -18.88 -0.72
C LYS A 341 1.33 -18.64 -2.10
N ALA A 342 0.55 -18.75 -3.18
CA ALA A 342 0.99 -18.45 -4.54
C ALA A 342 1.46 -17.00 -4.69
N ARG A 343 0.72 -16.04 -4.14
CA ARG A 343 1.11 -14.62 -4.13
C ARG A 343 2.38 -14.38 -3.32
N ASP A 344 2.50 -15.01 -2.15
CA ASP A 344 3.62 -14.79 -1.23
C ASP A 344 4.93 -15.46 -1.71
N GLU A 345 4.84 -16.52 -2.50
CA GLU A 345 6.00 -17.20 -3.12
C GLU A 345 6.33 -16.68 -4.53
N ASP A 346 5.58 -15.70 -5.02
CA ASP A 346 5.92 -14.99 -6.26
C ASP A 346 7.23 -14.23 -6.08
N ILE A 347 8.26 -14.59 -6.84
CA ILE A 347 9.58 -13.93 -6.73
C ILE A 347 9.64 -12.56 -7.42
N CYS A 348 8.60 -12.17 -8.14
CA CYS A 348 8.35 -10.81 -8.60
C CYS A 348 7.07 -10.27 -7.93
N PRO A 349 7.11 -9.94 -6.63
CA PRO A 349 5.91 -9.66 -5.85
C PRO A 349 5.40 -8.24 -6.10
N LEU A 350 4.54 -8.08 -7.10
CA LEU A 350 3.88 -6.81 -7.46
C LEU A 350 2.52 -6.64 -6.75
N ARG A 351 2.30 -7.37 -5.69
CA ARG A 351 1.08 -7.35 -4.88
C ARG A 351 1.44 -7.24 -3.41
N MET A 352 0.51 -6.72 -2.61
CA MET A 352 0.65 -6.69 -1.15
C MET A 352 0.81 -8.11 -0.61
N THR A 353 2.03 -8.48 -0.18
CA THR A 353 2.33 -9.80 0.40
C THR A 353 1.83 -9.90 1.83
N THR A 354 1.71 -11.13 2.36
CA THR A 354 1.35 -11.34 3.78
C THR A 354 2.35 -10.69 4.73
N SER A 355 3.64 -10.69 4.40
CA SER A 355 4.69 -10.05 5.22
C SER A 355 4.50 -8.54 5.31
N LEU A 356 4.25 -7.86 4.19
CA LEU A 356 3.94 -6.42 4.16
C LEU A 356 2.63 -6.11 4.89
N ALA A 357 1.57 -6.91 4.65
CA ALA A 357 0.28 -6.72 5.33
C ALA A 357 0.38 -6.88 6.85
N LYS A 358 1.15 -7.87 7.33
CA LYS A 358 1.44 -8.04 8.77
C LYS A 358 2.21 -6.85 9.32
N LYS A 359 3.22 -6.36 8.57
CA LYS A 359 4.01 -5.19 8.97
C LYS A 359 3.15 -3.94 9.08
N MET A 360 2.25 -3.68 8.12
CA MET A 360 1.31 -2.56 8.19
C MET A 360 0.39 -2.66 9.41
N ARG A 361 -0.26 -3.82 9.63
CA ARG A 361 -1.11 -4.03 10.81
C ARG A 361 -0.35 -3.89 12.13
N GLN A 362 0.91 -4.30 12.17
CA GLN A 362 1.79 -4.10 13.33
C GLN A 362 1.99 -2.60 13.59
N VAL A 363 2.35 -1.80 12.59
CA VAL A 363 2.54 -0.36 12.75
C VAL A 363 1.25 0.34 13.16
N VAL A 364 0.13 -0.01 12.53
CA VAL A 364 -1.21 0.51 12.90
C VAL A 364 -1.53 0.22 14.37
N SER A 365 -1.27 -1.01 14.83
CA SER A 365 -1.48 -1.38 16.24
C SER A 365 -0.53 -0.64 17.20
N GLU A 366 0.72 -0.37 16.79
CA GLU A 366 1.69 0.39 17.57
C GLU A 366 1.33 1.88 17.70
N THR A 367 0.65 2.43 16.69
CA THR A 367 0.33 3.86 16.58
C THR A 367 -1.13 4.19 16.85
N GLU A 368 -1.98 3.17 17.03
CA GLU A 368 -3.43 3.28 17.25
C GLU A 368 -4.17 4.10 16.17
N LEU A 369 -3.61 4.12 14.94
CA LEU A 369 -4.17 4.90 13.83
C LEU A 369 -5.40 4.21 13.21
N PRO A 370 -6.36 4.99 12.67
CA PRO A 370 -7.46 4.46 11.85
C PRO A 370 -6.96 3.59 10.69
N PHE A 371 -7.65 2.47 10.45
CA PHE A 371 -7.22 1.48 9.49
C PHE A 371 -8.39 0.85 8.73
N VAL A 372 -8.26 0.76 7.40
CA VAL A 372 -9.22 0.07 6.53
C VAL A 372 -8.53 -1.09 5.82
N ASP A 373 -9.01 -2.31 6.07
CA ASP A 373 -8.52 -3.53 5.41
C ASP A 373 -9.31 -3.80 4.13
N LEU A 374 -8.89 -3.18 3.01
CA LEU A 374 -9.56 -3.36 1.73
C LEU A 374 -9.43 -4.78 1.15
N GLN A 375 -8.39 -5.55 1.56
CA GLN A 375 -8.31 -6.96 1.13
C GLN A 375 -9.44 -7.77 1.77
N ALA A 376 -9.65 -7.65 3.07
CA ALA A 376 -10.73 -8.33 3.77
C ALA A 376 -12.10 -7.83 3.28
N PHE A 377 -12.24 -6.54 3.06
CA PHE A 377 -13.45 -5.94 2.54
C PHE A 377 -13.80 -6.48 1.14
N PHE A 378 -12.85 -6.48 0.19
CA PHE A 378 -13.07 -6.99 -1.17
C PHE A 378 -13.33 -8.50 -1.20
N ASP A 379 -12.65 -9.25 -0.34
CA ASP A 379 -12.93 -10.68 -0.19
C ASP A 379 -14.39 -10.91 0.20
N ASN A 380 -14.91 -10.16 1.17
CA ASN A 380 -16.31 -10.25 1.62
C ASN A 380 -17.32 -9.80 0.55
N GLN A 381 -16.95 -8.85 -0.31
CA GLN A 381 -17.79 -8.40 -1.43
C GLN A 381 -17.75 -9.36 -2.63
N SER A 382 -16.81 -10.28 -2.68
CA SER A 382 -16.65 -11.21 -3.79
C SER A 382 -17.55 -12.43 -3.66
N ALA A 383 -18.17 -12.87 -4.77
CA ALA A 383 -19.15 -13.96 -4.77
C ALA A 383 -18.65 -15.28 -4.15
N LYS A 384 -17.33 -15.53 -4.19
CA LYS A 384 -16.68 -16.71 -3.60
C LYS A 384 -15.86 -16.36 -2.36
N SER A 385 -16.07 -15.19 -1.78
CA SER A 385 -15.28 -14.67 -0.67
C SER A 385 -13.77 -14.63 -0.94
N ILE A 386 -13.35 -14.56 -2.18
CA ILE A 386 -11.95 -14.40 -2.63
C ILE A 386 -11.95 -13.35 -3.73
N SER A 387 -11.15 -12.29 -3.55
CA SER A 387 -11.07 -11.20 -4.53
C SER A 387 -10.50 -11.68 -5.87
N GLY A 388 -11.15 -11.23 -6.95
CA GLY A 388 -10.84 -11.61 -8.32
C GLY A 388 -11.30 -10.56 -9.32
N ASN A 389 -11.46 -10.98 -10.60
CA ASN A 389 -11.81 -10.08 -11.72
C ASN A 389 -13.22 -9.46 -11.61
N GLY A 390 -14.04 -9.85 -10.66
CA GLY A 390 -15.34 -9.21 -10.40
C GLY A 390 -15.21 -7.80 -9.80
N ILE A 391 -14.14 -7.55 -9.06
CA ILE A 391 -13.88 -6.26 -8.36
C ILE A 391 -12.59 -5.61 -8.85
N LEU A 392 -11.62 -6.41 -9.29
CA LEU A 392 -10.32 -5.94 -9.81
C LEU A 392 -10.25 -6.19 -11.32
N VAL A 393 -9.58 -5.33 -12.07
CA VAL A 393 -9.43 -5.46 -13.53
C VAL A 393 -8.14 -6.16 -13.96
N ASP A 394 -7.18 -6.23 -13.03
CA ASP A 394 -5.90 -6.94 -13.18
C ASP A 394 -5.42 -7.46 -11.81
N HIS A 395 -4.11 -7.49 -11.57
CA HIS A 395 -3.54 -8.03 -10.32
C HIS A 395 -3.80 -7.16 -9.08
N ILE A 396 -4.05 -5.83 -9.23
CA ILE A 396 -4.20 -4.88 -8.10
C ILE A 396 -5.22 -3.76 -8.34
N HIS A 397 -5.51 -3.40 -9.60
CA HIS A 397 -6.30 -2.21 -9.87
C HIS A 397 -7.80 -2.49 -9.73
N PRO A 398 -8.54 -1.70 -8.95
CA PRO A 398 -9.99 -1.83 -8.83
C PRO A 398 -10.72 -1.56 -10.15
N SER A 399 -11.83 -2.23 -10.37
CA SER A 399 -12.81 -1.86 -11.40
C SER A 399 -13.54 -0.57 -11.01
N PHE A 400 -14.36 0.00 -11.89
CA PHE A 400 -15.21 1.15 -11.52
C PHE A 400 -16.04 0.86 -10.26
N ARG A 401 -16.67 -0.32 -10.22
CA ARG A 401 -17.41 -0.76 -9.02
C ARG A 401 -16.48 -0.95 -7.82
N GLY A 402 -15.27 -1.45 -8.02
CA GLY A 402 -14.27 -1.57 -6.96
C GLY A 402 -13.91 -0.22 -6.34
N HIS A 403 -13.72 0.80 -7.17
CA HIS A 403 -13.46 2.17 -6.70
C HIS A 403 -14.65 2.78 -5.94
N GLN A 404 -15.89 2.56 -6.42
CA GLN A 404 -17.09 2.98 -5.70
C GLN A 404 -17.22 2.30 -4.34
N LEU A 405 -16.97 0.98 -4.28
CA LEU A 405 -16.99 0.23 -3.02
C LEU A 405 -15.94 0.74 -2.02
N ILE A 406 -14.77 1.17 -2.49
CA ILE A 406 -13.76 1.80 -1.61
C ILE A 406 -14.30 3.12 -1.04
N ALA A 407 -14.94 3.95 -1.85
CA ALA A 407 -15.53 5.21 -1.42
C ALA A 407 -16.65 4.99 -0.39
N ASP A 408 -17.58 4.06 -0.65
CA ASP A 408 -18.62 3.64 0.29
C ASP A 408 -18.03 3.22 1.65
N GLU A 409 -16.98 2.39 1.63
CA GLU A 409 -16.29 1.90 2.83
C GLU A 409 -15.60 3.02 3.61
N LEU A 410 -15.02 4.00 2.89
CA LEU A 410 -14.41 5.17 3.51
C LEU A 410 -15.44 6.06 4.19
N VAL A 411 -16.62 6.30 3.58
CA VAL A 411 -17.69 7.05 4.24
C VAL A 411 -18.17 6.34 5.51
N ARG A 412 -18.27 5.02 5.49
CA ARG A 412 -18.58 4.22 6.68
C ARG A 412 -17.51 4.39 7.77
N SER A 413 -16.24 4.28 7.40
CA SER A 413 -15.14 4.48 8.33
C SER A 413 -15.09 5.91 8.87
N PHE A 414 -15.38 6.91 8.04
CA PHE A 414 -15.45 8.32 8.48
C PHE A 414 -16.57 8.57 9.48
N LYS A 415 -17.72 7.90 9.31
CA LYS A 415 -18.79 7.93 10.31
C LYS A 415 -18.33 7.34 11.64
N GLU A 416 -17.65 6.20 11.61
CA GLU A 416 -17.11 5.56 12.82
C GLU A 416 -16.07 6.43 13.54
N GLN A 417 -15.29 7.23 12.79
CA GLN A 417 -14.30 8.17 13.32
C GLN A 417 -14.88 9.55 13.68
N GLY A 418 -16.16 9.79 13.41
CA GLY A 418 -16.82 11.06 13.68
C GLY A 418 -16.45 12.21 12.74
N TYR A 419 -15.87 11.91 11.57
CA TYR A 419 -15.57 12.92 10.55
C TYR A 419 -16.81 13.37 9.77
N VAL A 420 -17.79 12.49 9.62
CA VAL A 420 -19.05 12.75 8.93
C VAL A 420 -20.21 12.13 9.71
N ASP A 421 -21.36 12.82 9.74
CA ASP A 421 -22.63 12.27 10.20
C ASP A 421 -23.61 12.24 9.01
N PRO A 422 -23.69 11.10 8.28
CA PRO A 422 -24.41 11.02 7.04
C PRO A 422 -25.91 11.23 7.22
N ALA A 423 -26.48 12.12 6.41
CA ALA A 423 -27.91 12.36 6.33
C ALA A 423 -28.67 11.09 5.90
N ASP A 424 -29.91 10.93 6.36
CA ASP A 424 -30.76 9.81 5.95
C ASP A 424 -30.93 9.75 4.42
N GLY A 425 -30.74 8.57 3.85
CA GLY A 425 -30.91 8.35 2.40
C GLY A 425 -29.79 8.93 1.52
N TRP A 426 -28.66 9.31 2.10
CA TRP A 426 -27.52 9.85 1.38
C TRP A 426 -27.02 8.93 0.24
N GLN A 427 -27.09 7.61 0.43
CA GLN A 427 -26.67 6.62 -0.60
C GLN A 427 -27.44 6.80 -1.90
N LYS A 428 -28.76 7.10 -1.82
CA LYS A 428 -29.54 7.34 -3.03
C LYS A 428 -29.08 8.59 -3.78
N HIS A 429 -28.78 9.66 -3.05
CA HIS A 429 -28.25 10.90 -3.65
C HIS A 429 -26.85 10.68 -4.24
N SER A 430 -25.99 9.92 -3.55
CA SER A 430 -24.68 9.48 -4.06
C SER A 430 -24.82 8.68 -5.35
N ASP A 431 -25.67 7.64 -5.38
CA ASP A 431 -25.93 6.84 -6.58
C ASP A 431 -26.44 7.68 -7.76
N GLU A 432 -27.28 8.69 -7.50
CA GLU A 432 -27.76 9.62 -8.52
C GLU A 432 -26.62 10.51 -9.03
N ALA A 433 -25.79 11.03 -8.13
CA ALA A 433 -24.62 11.83 -8.47
C ALA A 433 -23.60 11.02 -9.29
N HIS A 434 -23.29 9.80 -8.88
CA HIS A 434 -22.39 8.88 -9.61
C HIS A 434 -22.89 8.63 -11.04
N ARG A 435 -24.19 8.31 -11.21
CA ARG A 435 -24.78 8.09 -12.54
C ARG A 435 -24.77 9.35 -13.41
N ALA A 436 -25.02 10.51 -12.80
CA ALA A 436 -24.96 11.78 -13.53
C ALA A 436 -23.54 12.12 -13.97
N TYR A 437 -22.58 11.98 -13.06
CA TYR A 437 -21.17 12.25 -13.33
C TYR A 437 -20.59 11.28 -14.38
N PHE A 438 -20.89 9.99 -14.28
CA PHE A 438 -20.40 8.99 -15.24
C PHE A 438 -20.83 9.29 -16.68
N LYS A 439 -22.00 9.93 -16.87
CA LYS A 439 -22.48 10.37 -18.19
C LYS A 439 -21.73 11.58 -18.75
N THR A 440 -20.98 12.32 -17.92
CA THR A 440 -20.16 13.45 -18.39
C THR A 440 -18.84 13.02 -18.98
N LEU A 441 -18.40 11.78 -18.67
CA LEU A 441 -17.16 11.22 -19.19
C LEU A 441 -17.30 10.88 -20.68
N ASP A 442 -16.35 11.32 -21.48
CA ASP A 442 -16.38 11.12 -22.92
C ASP A 442 -15.90 9.73 -23.34
N ASN A 443 -16.21 9.35 -24.59
CA ASN A 443 -15.80 8.07 -25.14
C ASN A 443 -14.28 7.93 -25.23
N LEU A 444 -13.55 9.02 -25.37
CA LEU A 444 -12.09 9.01 -25.47
C LEU A 444 -11.44 8.63 -24.14
N TYR A 445 -12.04 9.06 -23.02
CA TYR A 445 -11.65 8.65 -21.67
C TYR A 445 -11.67 7.12 -21.55
N PHE A 446 -12.81 6.49 -21.90
CA PHE A 446 -12.96 5.04 -21.82
C PHE A 446 -12.01 4.30 -22.77
N LEU A 447 -11.83 4.79 -24.00
CA LEU A 447 -10.91 4.18 -24.97
C LEU A 447 -9.45 4.24 -24.49
N ARG A 448 -9.02 5.35 -23.90
CA ARG A 448 -7.67 5.48 -23.31
C ARG A 448 -7.48 4.50 -22.17
N GLY A 449 -8.44 4.42 -21.25
CA GLY A 449 -8.41 3.47 -20.13
C GLY A 449 -8.38 2.02 -20.59
N GLN A 450 -9.19 1.64 -21.58
CA GLN A 450 -9.18 0.29 -22.17
C GLN A 450 -7.83 -0.06 -22.81
N ARG A 451 -7.22 0.86 -23.56
CA ARG A 451 -5.86 0.65 -24.13
C ARG A 451 -4.82 0.46 -23.02
N THR A 452 -4.91 1.24 -21.95
CA THR A 452 -4.02 1.08 -20.79
C THR A 452 -4.23 -0.28 -20.14
N LEU A 453 -5.48 -0.74 -19.96
CA LEU A 453 -5.79 -2.06 -19.43
C LEU A 453 -5.25 -3.19 -20.29
N GLU A 454 -5.43 -3.10 -21.62
CA GLU A 454 -4.86 -4.09 -22.53
C GLU A 454 -3.32 -4.13 -22.48
N ASN A 455 -2.69 -2.98 -22.36
CA ASN A 455 -1.22 -2.91 -22.19
C ASN A 455 -0.78 -3.54 -20.86
N LEU A 456 -1.46 -3.27 -19.77
CA LEU A 456 -1.20 -3.90 -18.47
C LEU A 456 -1.41 -5.42 -18.53
N LYS A 457 -2.48 -5.89 -19.17
CA LYS A 457 -2.75 -7.33 -19.35
C LYS A 457 -1.69 -8.00 -20.23
N ARG A 458 -1.24 -7.36 -21.32
CA ARG A 458 -0.13 -7.86 -22.15
C ARG A 458 1.18 -7.89 -21.37
N TRP A 459 1.47 -6.83 -20.63
CA TRP A 459 2.64 -6.75 -19.77
C TRP A 459 2.64 -7.89 -18.73
N ALA A 460 1.50 -8.12 -18.05
CA ALA A 460 1.34 -9.22 -17.12
C ALA A 460 1.47 -10.61 -17.76
N ARG A 461 0.92 -10.82 -18.97
CA ARG A 461 1.02 -12.10 -19.71
C ARG A 461 2.42 -12.36 -20.26
N GLY A 462 3.07 -11.36 -20.79
CA GLY A 462 4.43 -11.48 -21.31
C GLY A 462 5.46 -11.72 -20.23
N ARG A 463 5.14 -11.38 -18.99
CA ARG A 463 6.01 -11.49 -17.82
C ARG A 463 5.54 -12.56 -16.82
N GLY A 464 4.32 -13.10 -16.97
CA GLY A 464 3.79 -14.23 -16.21
C GLY A 464 4.14 -15.56 -16.88
N HIS A 465 4.27 -16.64 -16.08
CA HIS A 465 4.38 -17.98 -16.63
C HIS A 465 3.09 -18.35 -17.39
N ASN A 466 3.23 -19.07 -18.52
CA ASN A 466 2.16 -19.60 -19.35
C ASN A 466 1.28 -20.61 -18.57
N LEU A 467 0.45 -20.13 -17.67
CA LEU A 467 -0.66 -20.93 -17.16
C LEU A 467 -1.79 -20.86 -18.20
N PRO A 468 -2.41 -22.00 -18.55
CA PRO A 468 -3.48 -22.01 -19.55
C PRO A 468 -4.59 -21.04 -19.10
N ASP A 469 -5.00 -20.16 -20.04
CA ASP A 469 -6.15 -19.28 -19.82
C ASP A 469 -7.35 -20.13 -19.36
N ARG A 470 -8.07 -19.66 -18.34
CA ARG A 470 -9.42 -20.18 -18.08
C ARG A 470 -10.18 -20.02 -19.39
N ALA A 471 -10.71 -21.12 -19.92
CA ALA A 471 -11.74 -21.03 -20.94
C ALA A 471 -12.88 -20.19 -20.35
N VAL A 472 -13.03 -18.96 -20.82
CA VAL A 472 -14.16 -18.11 -20.46
C VAL A 472 -15.40 -18.86 -20.93
N PRO A 473 -16.37 -19.17 -20.05
CA PRO A 473 -17.63 -19.74 -20.52
C PRO A 473 -18.23 -18.78 -21.56
N ALA A 474 -18.61 -19.30 -22.72
CA ALA A 474 -19.12 -18.53 -23.86
C ALA A 474 -20.51 -17.86 -23.61
N ASN A 475 -20.93 -17.69 -22.36
CA ASN A 475 -22.20 -17.11 -21.96
C ASN A 475 -22.01 -15.93 -20.98
N GLY A 476 -21.39 -14.86 -21.47
CA GLY A 476 -21.38 -13.56 -20.80
C GLY A 476 -22.34 -12.61 -21.49
N LYS A 477 -23.64 -12.68 -21.19
CA LYS A 477 -24.51 -11.50 -21.35
C LYS A 477 -24.08 -10.48 -20.31
N ALA A 478 -23.82 -9.24 -20.77
CA ALA A 478 -23.68 -8.10 -19.88
C ALA A 478 -24.97 -7.96 -19.06
N PRO A 479 -24.90 -7.64 -17.77
CA PRO A 479 -26.07 -7.23 -17.02
C PRO A 479 -26.52 -5.85 -17.52
N ASP A 480 -27.84 -5.73 -17.77
CA ASP A 480 -28.55 -4.50 -18.09
C ASP A 480 -28.42 -3.43 -16.98
#